data_1687dbfacf2b5bec8e20e219dfe52bf9
#
_entry.id   1687dbfacf2b5bec8e20e219dfe52bf9
#
_cell.length_a   1.000
_cell.length_b   1.000
_cell.length_c   1.000
_cell.angle_alpha   90.00
_cell.angle_beta   90.00
_cell.angle_gamma   90.00
#
_symmetry.space_group_name_H-M   'P 1'
#
loop_
_entity.id
_entity.type
_entity.pdbx_description
1 polymer ?
#
loop_
_entity_poly.entity_id
_entity_poly.type
_entity_poly.pdbx_seq_one_letter_code
_entity_poly.pdbx_strand_id
1 'polypeptide(L)'
;MARAKRKAKKGTPKPKDRIRSGYAKAEQKNQAVRESLDPLEDDERPRAVTAGAAFSALIALIFWVSAVIAAVTDTKVDGSEPNPISLAAFALIMSMMAWGMLKGRYWAVLGFQMLLVLFLLAAAAGLVTASSILQAVGTTVLIIVVGAFFYFMVKAMARIQMPTRDPR
;
A
#
# COMPACT_ATOMS: atom_id res chain seq x y z
N MET A 1 -58.81 -11.75 -39.13
CA MET A 1 -58.67 -12.14 -37.71
C MET A 1 -57.27 -11.80 -37.23
N ALA A 2 -57.13 -10.66 -36.54
CA ALA A 2 -55.82 -10.20 -36.05
C ALA A 2 -55.62 -10.65 -34.59
N ARG A 3 -54.64 -11.53 -34.37
CA ARG A 3 -54.30 -12.10 -33.06
C ARG A 3 -53.33 -11.14 -32.35
N ALA A 4 -53.82 -10.29 -31.44
CA ALA A 4 -53.03 -9.39 -30.61
C ALA A 4 -52.12 -10.19 -29.68
N LYS A 5 -50.78 -10.12 -29.89
CA LYS A 5 -49.76 -10.63 -28.97
C LYS A 5 -49.76 -9.79 -27.70
N ARG A 6 -50.32 -10.32 -26.59
CA ARG A 6 -50.17 -9.76 -25.24
C ARG A 6 -48.70 -9.85 -24.83
N LYS A 7 -47.99 -8.71 -24.81
CA LYS A 7 -46.67 -8.58 -24.17
C LYS A 7 -46.85 -8.82 -22.68
N ALA A 8 -46.33 -9.94 -22.17
CA ALA A 8 -46.26 -10.23 -20.75
C ALA A 8 -45.45 -9.14 -20.07
N LYS A 9 -46.06 -8.40 -19.15
CA LYS A 9 -45.42 -7.39 -18.30
C LYS A 9 -44.42 -8.11 -17.42
N LYS A 10 -43.08 -7.97 -17.69
CA LYS A 10 -42.03 -8.46 -16.80
C LYS A 10 -42.20 -7.80 -15.43
N GLY A 11 -42.66 -8.57 -14.43
CA GLY A 11 -42.81 -8.08 -13.06
C GLY A 11 -41.47 -7.54 -12.51
N THR A 12 -41.53 -6.42 -11.85
CA THR A 12 -40.36 -5.84 -11.13
C THR A 12 -39.83 -6.87 -10.14
N PRO A 13 -38.54 -7.24 -10.19
CA PRO A 13 -37.98 -8.24 -9.30
C PRO A 13 -38.11 -7.77 -7.85
N LYS A 14 -38.47 -8.70 -6.95
CA LYS A 14 -38.60 -8.44 -5.51
C LYS A 14 -37.27 -7.89 -4.93
N PRO A 15 -37.31 -7.05 -3.88
CA PRO A 15 -36.10 -6.46 -3.30
C PRO A 15 -35.01 -7.49 -2.93
N LYS A 16 -35.41 -8.67 -2.43
CA LYS A 16 -34.50 -9.78 -2.13
C LYS A 16 -33.76 -10.32 -3.37
N ASP A 17 -34.44 -10.36 -4.53
CA ASP A 17 -33.84 -10.85 -5.77
C ASP A 17 -32.85 -9.83 -6.36
N ARG A 18 -33.06 -8.53 -6.13
CA ARG A 18 -32.12 -7.47 -6.52
C ARG A 18 -30.84 -7.54 -5.71
N ILE A 19 -30.94 -7.79 -4.38
CA ILE A 19 -29.79 -7.92 -3.51
C ILE A 19 -28.99 -9.18 -3.91
N ARG A 20 -29.66 -10.31 -4.11
CA ARG A 20 -29.05 -11.58 -4.50
C ARG A 20 -28.36 -11.50 -5.88
N SER A 21 -28.97 -10.83 -6.84
CA SER A 21 -28.36 -10.60 -8.16
C SER A 21 -27.16 -9.64 -8.08
N GLY A 22 -27.20 -8.66 -7.17
CA GLY A 22 -26.08 -7.76 -6.89
C GLY A 22 -24.86 -8.51 -6.34
N TYR A 23 -25.07 -9.38 -5.35
CA TYR A 23 -24.02 -10.23 -4.79
C TYR A 23 -23.44 -11.21 -5.82
N ALA A 24 -24.29 -11.89 -6.60
CA ALA A 24 -23.83 -12.80 -7.65
C ALA A 24 -22.99 -12.09 -8.72
N LYS A 25 -23.37 -10.86 -9.09
CA LYS A 25 -22.62 -10.05 -10.05
C LYS A 25 -21.26 -9.55 -9.48
N ALA A 26 -21.24 -9.21 -8.19
CA ALA A 26 -20.01 -8.85 -7.49
C ALA A 26 -19.05 -10.05 -7.39
N GLU A 27 -19.58 -11.23 -7.09
CA GLU A 27 -18.81 -12.47 -6.99
C GLU A 27 -18.23 -12.92 -8.33
N GLN A 28 -19.02 -12.83 -9.42
CA GLN A 28 -18.51 -13.07 -10.78
C GLN A 28 -17.39 -12.10 -11.17
N LYS A 29 -17.53 -10.82 -10.79
CA LYS A 29 -16.50 -9.83 -11.05
C LYS A 29 -15.22 -10.10 -10.24
N ASN A 30 -15.37 -10.53 -9.00
CA ASN A 30 -14.25 -10.92 -8.14
C ASN A 30 -13.58 -12.21 -8.65
N GLN A 31 -14.35 -13.18 -9.14
CA GLN A 31 -13.80 -14.40 -9.76
C GLN A 31 -13.05 -14.09 -11.05
N ALA A 32 -13.61 -13.27 -11.94
CA ALA A 32 -12.93 -12.85 -13.16
C ALA A 32 -11.61 -12.10 -12.88
N VAL A 33 -11.58 -11.27 -11.82
CA VAL A 33 -10.35 -10.61 -11.39
C VAL A 33 -9.35 -11.62 -10.82
N ARG A 34 -9.81 -12.60 -10.03
CA ARG A 34 -8.95 -13.67 -9.50
C ARG A 34 -8.36 -14.55 -10.60
N GLU A 35 -9.15 -14.89 -11.61
CA GLU A 35 -8.71 -15.68 -12.77
C GLU A 35 -7.70 -14.92 -13.67
N SER A 36 -7.80 -13.59 -13.71
CA SER A 36 -6.88 -12.74 -14.46
C SER A 36 -5.55 -12.46 -13.74
N LEU A 37 -5.44 -12.83 -12.47
CA LEU A 37 -4.20 -12.70 -11.71
C LEU A 37 -3.48 -14.05 -11.77
N ASP A 38 -2.31 -14.09 -12.44
CA ASP A 38 -1.44 -15.26 -12.40
C ASP A 38 -1.06 -15.56 -10.94
N PRO A 39 -1.27 -16.80 -10.45
CA PRO A 39 -0.82 -17.18 -9.12
C PRO A 39 0.71 -17.05 -9.06
N LEU A 40 1.20 -16.47 -7.97
CA LEU A 40 2.64 -16.41 -7.69
C LEU A 40 3.17 -17.83 -7.48
N GLU A 41 4.30 -18.17 -8.08
CA GLU A 41 5.06 -19.36 -7.71
C GLU A 41 5.52 -19.25 -6.24
N ASP A 42 5.71 -20.39 -5.55
CA ASP A 42 5.94 -20.45 -4.10
C ASP A 42 7.10 -19.56 -3.57
N ASP A 43 7.98 -19.09 -4.46
CA ASP A 43 9.13 -18.21 -4.15
C ASP A 43 9.07 -16.85 -4.87
N GLU A 44 8.03 -16.57 -5.66
CA GLU A 44 7.91 -15.35 -6.45
C GLU A 44 7.35 -14.20 -5.61
N ARG A 45 8.10 -13.11 -5.51
CA ARG A 45 7.69 -11.90 -4.79
C ARG A 45 7.17 -10.85 -5.77
N PRO A 46 6.04 -10.20 -5.47
CA PRO A 46 5.59 -9.08 -6.27
C PRO A 46 6.67 -7.99 -6.33
N ARG A 47 6.97 -7.48 -7.51
CA ARG A 47 7.99 -6.42 -7.71
C ARG A 47 7.81 -5.23 -6.79
N ALA A 48 6.55 -4.85 -6.49
CA ALA A 48 6.26 -3.76 -5.57
C ALA A 48 6.73 -4.05 -4.13
N VAL A 49 6.64 -5.30 -3.65
CA VAL A 49 7.12 -5.70 -2.31
C VAL A 49 8.64 -5.66 -2.27
N THR A 50 9.31 -6.13 -3.33
CA THR A 50 10.78 -6.05 -3.44
C THR A 50 11.25 -4.59 -3.48
N ALA A 51 10.56 -3.73 -4.25
CA ALA A 51 10.85 -2.29 -4.26
C ALA A 51 10.62 -1.65 -2.88
N GLY A 52 9.54 -2.03 -2.18
CA GLY A 52 9.27 -1.59 -0.81
C GLY A 52 10.36 -2.02 0.17
N ALA A 53 10.82 -3.25 0.06
CA ALA A 53 11.92 -3.76 0.89
C ALA A 53 13.23 -3.00 0.64
N ALA A 54 13.58 -2.74 -0.62
CA ALA A 54 14.77 -1.97 -1.00
C ALA A 54 14.68 -0.53 -0.49
N PHE A 55 13.52 0.12 -0.64
CA PHE A 55 13.28 1.47 -0.14
C PHE A 55 13.35 1.54 1.39
N SER A 56 12.74 0.59 2.09
CA SER A 56 12.82 0.50 3.55
C SER A 56 14.24 0.24 4.04
N ALA A 57 15.01 -0.59 3.35
CA ALA A 57 16.42 -0.85 3.65
C ALA A 57 17.28 0.41 3.45
N LEU A 58 17.05 1.16 2.39
CA LEU A 58 17.74 2.42 2.13
C LEU A 58 17.46 3.45 3.24
N ILE A 59 16.21 3.62 3.63
CA ILE A 59 15.83 4.49 4.73
C ILE A 59 16.47 4.03 6.04
N ALA A 60 16.44 2.73 6.33
CA ALA A 60 17.08 2.16 7.51
C ALA A 60 18.58 2.50 7.55
N LEU A 61 19.28 2.37 6.43
CA LEU A 61 20.70 2.70 6.31
C LEU A 61 20.96 4.19 6.60
N ILE A 62 20.16 5.08 6.01
CA ILE A 62 20.26 6.53 6.23
C ILE A 62 20.09 6.84 7.72
N PHE A 63 19.07 6.28 8.36
CA PHE A 63 18.82 6.52 9.79
C PHE A 63 19.89 5.90 10.70
N TRP A 64 20.47 4.74 10.36
CA TRP A 64 21.59 4.16 11.07
C TRP A 64 22.83 5.07 10.99
N VAL A 65 23.17 5.54 9.80
CA VAL A 65 24.28 6.48 9.60
C VAL A 65 24.03 7.78 10.38
N SER A 66 22.81 8.34 10.30
CA SER A 66 22.42 9.54 11.04
C SER A 66 22.51 9.34 12.56
N ALA A 67 22.10 8.18 13.08
CA ALA A 67 22.18 7.85 14.50
C ALA A 67 23.65 7.78 14.98
N VAL A 68 24.52 7.17 14.17
CA VAL A 68 25.97 7.12 14.48
C VAL A 68 26.58 8.52 14.47
N ILE A 69 26.26 9.33 13.44
CA ILE A 69 26.76 10.71 13.37
C ILE A 69 26.27 11.51 14.58
N ALA A 70 24.98 11.45 14.92
CA ALA A 70 24.42 12.14 16.07
C ALA A 70 25.00 11.67 17.41
N ALA A 71 25.46 10.42 17.50
CA ALA A 71 26.11 9.90 18.73
C ALA A 71 27.58 10.33 18.89
N VAL A 72 28.27 10.66 17.78
CA VAL A 72 29.73 10.97 17.79
C VAL A 72 30.00 12.46 17.62
N THR A 73 29.01 13.23 17.13
CA THR A 73 29.17 14.67 16.84
C THR A 73 28.04 15.47 17.51
N ASP A 74 28.40 16.60 18.10
CA ASP A 74 27.43 17.58 18.65
C ASP A 74 26.78 18.40 17.53
N THR A 75 26.28 17.70 16.49
CA THR A 75 25.71 18.35 15.30
C THR A 75 24.29 18.81 15.60
N LYS A 76 24.03 20.11 15.49
CA LYS A 76 22.68 20.68 15.59
C LYS A 76 22.03 20.75 14.22
N VAL A 77 20.83 20.20 14.10
CA VAL A 77 19.99 20.32 12.90
C VAL A 77 18.82 21.22 13.27
N ASP A 78 18.65 22.34 12.57
CA ASP A 78 17.61 23.36 12.85
C ASP A 78 17.56 23.82 14.31
N GLY A 79 18.74 23.95 14.96
CA GLY A 79 18.85 24.37 16.36
C GLY A 79 18.51 23.32 17.41
N SER A 80 18.13 22.12 16.99
CA SER A 80 17.86 20.96 17.88
C SER A 80 18.92 19.91 17.72
N GLU A 81 19.27 19.23 18.83
CA GLU A 81 20.14 18.07 18.81
C GLU A 81 19.32 16.82 18.48
N PRO A 82 19.59 16.14 17.34
CA PRO A 82 18.88 14.92 17.01
C PRO A 82 19.21 13.83 18.01
N ASN A 83 18.18 13.25 18.65
CA ASN A 83 18.36 12.19 19.62
C ASN A 83 18.80 10.88 18.90
N PRO A 84 20.04 10.38 19.13
CA PRO A 84 20.57 9.20 18.46
C PRO A 84 19.76 7.94 18.77
N ILE A 85 19.15 7.84 19.95
CA ILE A 85 18.32 6.69 20.34
C ILE A 85 17.04 6.65 19.50
N SER A 86 16.41 7.80 19.28
CA SER A 86 15.20 7.89 18.45
C SER A 86 15.48 7.53 17.00
N LEU A 87 16.62 8.00 16.46
CA LEU A 87 17.07 7.68 15.11
C LEU A 87 17.37 6.17 14.98
N ALA A 88 18.06 5.58 15.94
CA ALA A 88 18.36 4.14 15.95
C ALA A 88 17.08 3.29 16.08
N ALA A 89 16.13 3.70 16.92
CA ALA A 89 14.85 3.01 17.06
C ALA A 89 14.06 3.00 15.74
N PHE A 90 14.01 4.14 15.02
CA PHE A 90 13.37 4.22 13.71
C PHE A 90 14.11 3.38 12.66
N ALA A 91 15.45 3.42 12.66
CA ALA A 91 16.29 2.58 11.80
C ALA A 91 16.03 1.09 12.03
N LEU A 92 15.85 0.66 13.28
CA LEU A 92 15.54 -0.72 13.64
C LEU A 92 14.18 -1.15 13.09
N ILE A 93 13.15 -0.32 13.26
CA ILE A 93 11.80 -0.59 12.71
C ILE A 93 11.87 -0.74 11.19
N MET A 94 12.55 0.16 10.49
CA MET A 94 12.72 0.10 9.04
C MET A 94 13.49 -1.15 8.59
N SER A 95 14.53 -1.55 9.34
CA SER A 95 15.29 -2.78 9.09
C SER A 95 14.42 -4.03 9.24
N MET A 96 13.58 -4.08 10.28
CA MET A 96 12.63 -5.18 10.49
C MET A 96 11.58 -5.25 9.36
N MET A 97 11.07 -4.11 8.90
CA MET A 97 10.13 -4.05 7.77
C MET A 97 10.78 -4.53 6.48
N ALA A 98 12.00 -4.06 6.18
CA ALA A 98 12.76 -4.49 5.01
C ALA A 98 12.98 -6.01 5.02
N TRP A 99 13.46 -6.56 6.13
CA TRP A 99 13.70 -7.98 6.29
C TRP A 99 12.42 -8.82 6.21
N GLY A 100 11.33 -8.36 6.85
CA GLY A 100 10.03 -9.02 6.78
C GLY A 100 9.46 -9.06 5.36
N MET A 101 9.58 -7.96 4.60
CA MET A 101 9.17 -7.88 3.20
C MET A 101 10.02 -8.79 2.31
N LEU A 102 11.34 -8.87 2.55
CA LEU A 102 12.24 -9.80 1.85
C LEU A 102 11.89 -11.27 2.13
N LYS A 103 11.28 -11.58 3.27
CA LYS A 103 10.76 -12.92 3.60
C LYS A 103 9.30 -13.13 3.16
N GLY A 104 8.70 -12.20 2.42
CA GLY A 104 7.31 -12.29 1.97
C GLY A 104 6.30 -12.28 3.12
N ARG A 105 6.67 -11.81 4.31
CA ARG A 105 5.78 -11.81 5.46
C ARG A 105 4.72 -10.72 5.35
N TYR A 106 3.48 -11.15 5.38
CA TYR A 106 2.29 -10.29 5.32
C TYR A 106 2.31 -9.12 6.30
N TRP A 107 2.69 -9.35 7.57
CA TRP A 107 2.72 -8.32 8.60
C TRP A 107 3.68 -7.16 8.28
N ALA A 108 4.81 -7.46 7.60
CA ALA A 108 5.78 -6.44 7.24
C ALA A 108 5.25 -5.53 6.11
N VAL A 109 4.55 -6.10 5.14
CA VAL A 109 3.89 -5.35 4.06
C VAL A 109 2.79 -4.45 4.65
N LEU A 110 1.96 -5.00 5.55
CA LEU A 110 0.91 -4.25 6.23
C LEU A 110 1.48 -3.11 7.09
N GLY A 111 2.50 -3.41 7.91
CA GLY A 111 3.18 -2.42 8.74
C GLY A 111 3.79 -1.30 7.91
N PHE A 112 4.44 -1.63 6.80
CA PHE A 112 5.00 -0.64 5.88
C PHE A 112 3.89 0.22 5.23
N GLN A 113 2.74 -0.35 4.86
CA GLN A 113 1.60 0.41 4.36
C GLN A 113 1.07 1.40 5.40
N MET A 114 0.99 1.00 6.67
CA MET A 114 0.60 1.89 7.77
C MET A 114 1.57 3.08 7.89
N LEU A 115 2.88 2.83 7.78
CA LEU A 115 3.88 3.90 7.79
C LEU A 115 3.73 4.84 6.60
N LEU A 116 3.45 4.32 5.39
CA LEU A 116 3.17 5.15 4.21
C LEU A 116 1.93 6.04 4.41
N VAL A 117 0.86 5.51 5.02
CA VAL A 117 -0.34 6.32 5.34
C VAL A 117 0.00 7.43 6.33
N LEU A 118 0.73 7.12 7.40
CA LEU A 118 1.16 8.15 8.37
C LEU A 118 2.04 9.20 7.70
N PHE A 119 2.93 8.79 6.81
CA PHE A 119 3.77 9.69 6.05
C PHE A 119 2.95 10.60 5.11
N LEU A 120 1.94 10.04 4.41
CA LEU A 120 1.03 10.81 3.56
C LEU A 120 0.23 11.84 4.37
N LEU A 121 -0.24 11.47 5.57
CA LEU A 121 -0.94 12.39 6.47
C LEU A 121 -0.01 13.52 6.94
N ALA A 122 1.23 13.19 7.33
CA ALA A 122 2.23 14.18 7.70
C ALA A 122 2.59 15.12 6.53
N ALA A 123 2.74 14.57 5.32
CA ALA A 123 3.00 15.34 4.12
C ALA A 123 1.82 16.27 3.76
N ALA A 124 0.57 15.79 3.92
CA ALA A 124 -0.62 16.61 3.72
C ALA A 124 -0.70 17.77 4.73
N ALA A 125 -0.38 17.52 6.01
CA ALA A 125 -0.27 18.56 7.02
C ALA A 125 0.85 19.56 6.69
N GLY A 126 2.01 19.09 6.23
CA GLY A 126 3.12 19.91 5.78
C GLY A 126 2.77 20.78 4.57
N LEU A 127 1.86 20.31 3.70
CA LEU A 127 1.38 21.12 2.57
C LEU A 127 0.55 22.32 3.04
N VAL A 128 -0.27 22.15 4.10
CA VAL A 128 -1.07 23.26 4.68
C VAL A 128 -0.17 24.32 5.32
N THR A 129 0.98 23.93 5.86
CA THR A 129 1.95 24.83 6.53
C THR A 129 3.07 25.30 5.60
N ALA A 130 3.00 24.99 4.30
CA ALA A 130 4.03 25.35 3.33
C ALA A 130 4.19 26.88 3.24
N SER A 131 5.41 27.35 3.50
CA SER A 131 5.75 28.77 3.49
C SER A 131 6.27 29.28 2.13
N SER A 132 6.58 28.36 1.20
CA SER A 132 7.07 28.70 -0.13
C SER A 132 6.41 27.85 -1.22
N ILE A 133 6.33 28.42 -2.45
CA ILE A 133 5.80 27.71 -3.62
C ILE A 133 6.62 26.47 -3.93
N LEU A 134 7.94 26.54 -3.80
CA LEU A 134 8.85 25.41 -4.03
C LEU A 134 8.56 24.26 -3.05
N GLN A 135 8.35 24.57 -1.79
CA GLN A 135 7.97 23.60 -0.76
C GLN A 135 6.59 22.97 -1.07
N ALA A 136 5.60 23.77 -1.44
CA ALA A 136 4.26 23.27 -1.78
C ALA A 136 4.30 22.34 -2.99
N VAL A 137 5.02 22.73 -4.06
CA VAL A 137 5.18 21.88 -5.26
C VAL A 137 5.93 20.58 -4.92
N GLY A 138 7.05 20.68 -4.20
CA GLY A 138 7.83 19.52 -3.79
C GLY A 138 7.01 18.53 -2.96
N THR A 139 6.26 19.02 -1.97
CA THR A 139 5.38 18.19 -1.13
C THR A 139 4.24 17.57 -1.95
N THR A 140 3.67 18.29 -2.89
CA THR A 140 2.62 17.76 -3.77
C THR A 140 3.16 16.62 -4.64
N VAL A 141 4.32 16.79 -5.27
CA VAL A 141 4.98 15.73 -6.05
C VAL A 141 5.27 14.52 -5.15
N LEU A 142 5.77 14.74 -3.95
CA LEU A 142 6.04 13.68 -2.98
C LEU A 142 4.76 12.89 -2.63
N ILE A 143 3.65 13.56 -2.36
CA ILE A 143 2.35 12.93 -2.08
C ILE A 143 1.91 12.06 -3.26
N ILE A 144 2.05 12.53 -4.50
CA ILE A 144 1.69 11.78 -5.69
C ILE A 144 2.55 10.53 -5.83
N VAL A 145 3.87 10.64 -5.68
CA VAL A 145 4.81 9.51 -5.78
C VAL A 145 4.56 8.48 -4.70
N VAL A 146 4.44 8.90 -3.44
CA VAL A 146 4.19 8.00 -2.31
C VAL A 146 2.79 7.38 -2.41
N GLY A 147 1.78 8.13 -2.84
CA GLY A 147 0.42 7.63 -3.09
C GLY A 147 0.37 6.57 -4.19
N ALA A 148 1.08 6.79 -5.31
CA ALA A 148 1.23 5.80 -6.36
C ALA A 148 1.93 4.53 -5.85
N PHE A 149 3.00 4.69 -5.07
CA PHE A 149 3.71 3.57 -4.46
C PHE A 149 2.81 2.78 -3.49
N PHE A 150 2.05 3.47 -2.65
CA PHE A 150 1.05 2.86 -1.77
C PHE A 150 0.01 2.05 -2.58
N TYR A 151 -0.51 2.60 -3.67
CA TYR A 151 -1.45 1.89 -4.55
C TYR A 151 -0.86 0.59 -5.10
N PHE A 152 0.39 0.62 -5.59
CA PHE A 152 1.06 -0.60 -6.09
C PHE A 152 1.30 -1.63 -4.97
N MET A 153 1.59 -1.18 -3.75
CA MET A 153 1.75 -2.07 -2.60
C MET A 153 0.43 -2.76 -2.22
N VAL A 154 -0.69 -2.02 -2.21
CA VAL A 154 -2.02 -2.60 -1.96
C VAL A 154 -2.37 -3.65 -3.03
N LYS A 155 -2.11 -3.34 -4.30
CA LYS A 155 -2.32 -4.29 -5.40
C LYS A 155 -1.45 -5.54 -5.27
N ALA A 156 -0.20 -5.39 -4.84
CA ALA A 156 0.71 -6.51 -4.63
C ALA A 156 0.26 -7.41 -3.47
N MET A 157 -0.31 -6.83 -2.41
CA MET A 157 -0.83 -7.56 -1.25
C MET A 157 -1.97 -8.50 -1.61
N ALA A 158 -2.84 -8.08 -2.53
CA ALA A 158 -3.94 -8.93 -3.03
C ALA A 158 -3.41 -10.23 -3.68
N ARG A 159 -2.22 -10.21 -4.26
CA ARG A 159 -1.58 -11.40 -4.85
C ARG A 159 -0.98 -12.34 -3.79
N ILE A 160 -0.43 -11.80 -2.71
CA ILE A 160 0.17 -12.61 -1.62
C ILE A 160 -0.91 -13.38 -0.84
N GLN A 161 -2.14 -12.88 -0.80
CA GLN A 161 -3.26 -13.51 -0.09
C GLN A 161 -4.00 -14.58 -0.91
N MET A 162 -3.65 -14.76 -2.18
CA MET A 162 -4.26 -15.83 -2.99
C MET A 162 -3.68 -17.18 -2.55
N PRO A 163 -4.54 -18.17 -2.24
CA PRO A 163 -4.07 -19.52 -2.01
C PRO A 163 -3.40 -20.02 -3.30
N THR A 164 -2.21 -20.61 -3.16
CA THR A 164 -1.53 -21.32 -4.23
C THR A 164 -2.49 -22.34 -4.83
N ARG A 165 -2.63 -22.31 -6.14
CA ARG A 165 -3.47 -23.27 -6.87
C ARG A 165 -2.77 -24.61 -6.74
N ASP A 166 -3.32 -25.48 -5.88
CA ASP A 166 -2.84 -26.85 -5.74
C ASP A 166 -2.96 -27.53 -7.12
N PRO A 167 -1.86 -27.98 -7.74
CA PRO A 167 -1.91 -28.68 -9.03
C PRO A 167 -2.47 -30.07 -8.77
N ARG A 168 -3.78 -30.26 -8.96
CA ARG A 168 -4.41 -31.57 -9.08
C ARG A 168 -4.38 -32.06 -10.50
#